data_0aefcf3deb66ea7c5090fff3697dac52
#
_entry.id   0aefcf3deb66ea7c5090fff3697dac52
#
_cell.length_a   1.000
_cell.length_b   1.000
_cell.length_c   1.000
_cell.angle_alpha   90.00
_cell.angle_beta   90.00
_cell.angle_gamma   90.00
#
_symmetry.space_group_name_H-M   'P 1'
#
loop_
_entity.id
_entity.type
_entity.pdbx_description
1 polymer ?
#
loop_
_entity_poly.entity_id
_entity_poly.type
_entity_poly.pdbx_seq_one_letter_code
_entity_poly.pdbx_strand_id
1 'polypeptide(L)'
;AKFEIDLDKEMKLDTLSDDATNDYLSVEIKQDLKNGTCELTQTKYWEAAIERFKDYFPNGPKSRATPLPEGLKLEAPTDAEIEEAAALPFRELMGVLNFPTAFTKIELKYAISTLSQHLKGWGVIHFEMALRSLEYGYTTRSRGLIYSRGRDKFGINVPYAHSDSNFEPPLSRGCR
;
A
#
# COMPACT_ATOMS: atom_id res chain seq x y z
N ALA A 1 22.84 -10.05 -22.81
CA ALA A 1 22.93 -10.74 -24.11
C ALA A 1 23.31 -12.22 -23.97
N LYS A 2 24.61 -12.61 -23.74
CA LYS A 2 25.00 -14.03 -23.67
C LYS A 2 24.47 -14.73 -22.42
N PHE A 3 24.49 -14.07 -21.29
CA PHE A 3 23.97 -14.55 -20.01
C PHE A 3 22.43 -14.76 -20.03
N GLU A 4 21.68 -13.88 -20.67
CA GLU A 4 20.24 -14.01 -20.85
C GLU A 4 19.88 -15.22 -21.72
N ILE A 5 20.62 -15.45 -22.81
CA ILE A 5 20.42 -16.59 -23.71
C ILE A 5 20.71 -17.93 -23.00
N ASP A 6 21.70 -17.96 -22.14
CA ASP A 6 22.05 -19.17 -21.39
C ASP A 6 21.04 -19.46 -20.27
N LEU A 7 20.47 -18.43 -19.61
CA LEU A 7 19.38 -18.56 -18.63
C LEU A 7 18.06 -18.98 -19.28
N ASP A 8 17.72 -18.47 -20.45
CA ASP A 8 16.49 -18.80 -21.17
C ASP A 8 16.45 -20.29 -21.59
N LYS A 9 17.62 -20.88 -21.86
CA LYS A 9 17.72 -22.32 -22.15
C LYS A 9 17.41 -23.21 -20.95
N GLU A 10 17.72 -22.75 -19.74
CA GLU A 10 17.55 -23.55 -18.52
C GLU A 10 16.25 -23.23 -17.78
N MET A 11 15.71 -22.03 -17.88
CA MET A 11 14.62 -21.55 -17.02
C MET A 11 13.43 -20.89 -17.75
N LYS A 12 13.32 -20.93 -19.08
CA LYS A 12 12.23 -20.25 -19.82
C LYS A 12 11.90 -18.87 -19.22
N LEU A 13 12.74 -17.90 -19.51
CA LEU A 13 12.52 -16.53 -19.04
C LEU A 13 11.45 -15.85 -19.89
N ASP A 14 10.37 -15.38 -19.26
CA ASP A 14 9.48 -14.42 -19.88
C ASP A 14 10.19 -13.08 -20.00
N THR A 15 10.67 -12.74 -21.20
CA THR A 15 11.24 -11.41 -21.46
C THR A 15 10.14 -10.37 -21.44
N LEU A 16 10.31 -9.35 -20.61
CA LEU A 16 9.46 -8.16 -20.65
C LEU A 16 9.58 -7.53 -22.04
N SER A 17 8.46 -7.33 -22.73
CA SER A 17 8.45 -6.63 -24.01
C SER A 17 8.97 -5.20 -23.84
N ASP A 18 9.73 -4.72 -24.81
CA ASP A 18 10.26 -3.34 -24.85
C ASP A 18 9.15 -2.26 -24.90
N ASP A 19 7.89 -2.66 -25.04
CA ASP A 19 6.74 -1.77 -25.12
C ASP A 19 6.15 -1.47 -23.74
N ALA A 20 6.48 -0.33 -23.32
CA ALA A 20 5.78 0.71 -22.54
C ALA A 20 5.06 0.33 -21.23
N THR A 21 4.43 -0.81 -21.06
CA THR A 21 3.73 -1.14 -19.81
C THR A 21 3.82 -2.62 -19.51
N ASN A 22 4.53 -2.95 -18.46
CA ASN A 22 4.70 -4.34 -18.00
C ASN A 22 4.03 -4.50 -16.63
N ASP A 23 3.26 -5.58 -16.47
CA ASP A 23 2.69 -5.98 -15.18
C ASP A 23 3.65 -6.96 -14.49
N TYR A 24 4.18 -6.57 -13.34
CA TYR A 24 5.00 -7.44 -12.52
C TYR A 24 4.50 -7.47 -11.08
N LEU A 25 4.07 -8.64 -10.63
CA LEU A 25 3.52 -8.84 -9.27
C LEU A 25 2.43 -7.80 -8.91
N SER A 26 1.49 -7.57 -9.82
CA SER A 26 0.40 -6.57 -9.68
C SER A 26 0.90 -5.12 -9.56
N VAL A 27 2.14 -4.85 -9.99
CA VAL A 27 2.67 -3.50 -10.19
C VAL A 27 2.74 -3.24 -11.69
N GLU A 28 2.07 -2.20 -12.14
CA GLU A 28 2.11 -1.73 -13.51
C GLU A 28 3.33 -0.81 -13.67
N ILE A 29 4.26 -1.21 -14.53
CA ILE A 29 5.50 -0.48 -14.80
C ILE A 29 5.38 0.19 -16.15
N LYS A 30 5.40 1.52 -16.17
CA LYS A 30 5.40 2.32 -17.40
C LYS A 30 6.73 3.05 -17.53
N GLN A 31 7.49 2.72 -18.58
CA GLN A 31 8.80 3.28 -18.82
C GLN A 31 8.81 4.19 -20.07
N ASP A 32 9.36 5.38 -19.93
CA ASP A 32 9.64 6.31 -21.03
C ASP A 32 11.15 6.54 -21.10
N LEU A 33 11.80 5.82 -22.01
CA LEU A 33 13.25 5.89 -22.19
C LEU A 33 13.71 7.23 -22.77
N LYS A 34 12.84 7.91 -23.56
CA LYS A 34 13.17 9.21 -24.17
C LYS A 34 13.26 10.30 -23.13
N ASN A 35 12.27 10.35 -22.24
CA ASN A 35 12.24 11.31 -21.15
C ASN A 35 12.98 10.83 -19.90
N GLY A 36 13.43 9.58 -19.89
CA GLY A 36 14.12 8.98 -18.75
C GLY A 36 13.23 8.90 -17.52
N THR A 37 11.95 8.53 -17.68
CA THR A 37 11.01 8.37 -16.58
C THR A 37 10.54 6.92 -16.47
N CYS A 38 10.27 6.49 -15.24
CA CYS A 38 9.67 5.20 -14.93
C CYS A 38 8.56 5.44 -13.89
N GLU A 39 7.33 5.05 -14.23
CA GLU A 39 6.16 5.15 -13.35
C GLU A 39 5.73 3.76 -12.90
N LEU A 40 5.52 3.62 -11.60
CA LEU A 40 5.01 2.41 -10.96
C LEU A 40 3.64 2.66 -10.38
N THR A 41 2.61 1.97 -10.87
CA THR A 41 1.24 2.07 -10.35
C THR A 41 0.69 0.70 -9.98
N GLN A 42 -0.43 0.66 -9.29
CA GLN A 42 -1.15 -0.58 -8.93
C GLN A 42 -2.65 -0.39 -9.13
N THR A 43 -3.05 0.20 -10.26
CA THR A 43 -4.45 0.54 -10.55
C THR A 43 -5.35 -0.68 -10.52
N LYS A 44 -4.98 -1.74 -11.24
CA LYS A 44 -5.73 -3.00 -11.30
C LYS A 44 -5.84 -3.69 -9.95
N TYR A 45 -4.78 -3.60 -9.13
CA TYR A 45 -4.81 -4.16 -7.78
C TYR A 45 -5.88 -3.51 -6.91
N TRP A 46 -5.98 -2.17 -6.92
CA TRP A 46 -6.98 -1.45 -6.16
C TRP A 46 -8.39 -1.70 -6.65
N GLU A 47 -8.60 -1.87 -7.95
CA GLU A 47 -9.88 -2.25 -8.53
C GLU A 47 -10.32 -3.65 -8.08
N ALA A 48 -9.41 -4.61 -8.11
CA ALA A 48 -9.66 -5.95 -7.59
C ALA A 48 -9.90 -5.96 -6.07
N ALA A 49 -9.18 -5.14 -5.32
CA ALA A 49 -9.35 -5.02 -3.88
C ALA A 49 -10.74 -4.46 -3.50
N ILE A 50 -11.20 -3.42 -4.18
CA ILE A 50 -12.58 -2.91 -3.96
C ILE A 50 -13.63 -3.95 -4.34
N GLU A 51 -13.47 -4.64 -5.45
CA GLU A 51 -14.42 -5.69 -5.88
C GLU A 51 -14.51 -6.82 -4.84
N ARG A 52 -13.37 -7.21 -4.23
CA ARG A 52 -13.32 -8.24 -3.19
C ARG A 52 -14.12 -7.86 -1.93
N PHE A 53 -14.17 -6.58 -1.59
CA PHE A 53 -14.87 -6.05 -0.41
C PHE A 53 -16.15 -5.27 -0.76
N LYS A 54 -16.70 -5.45 -1.96
CA LYS A 54 -17.84 -4.68 -2.46
C LYS A 54 -19.09 -4.73 -1.57
N ASP A 55 -19.31 -5.85 -0.86
CA ASP A 55 -20.46 -6.03 0.02
C ASP A 55 -20.46 -5.02 1.19
N TYR A 56 -19.32 -4.45 1.51
CA TYR A 56 -19.18 -3.39 2.51
C TYR A 56 -19.36 -1.98 1.93
N PHE A 57 -19.61 -1.87 0.62
CA PHE A 57 -19.83 -0.61 -0.08
C PHE A 57 -21.14 -0.60 -0.86
N PRO A 58 -22.32 -0.68 -0.18
CA PRO A 58 -23.60 -0.83 -0.87
C PRO A 58 -23.93 0.33 -1.84
N ASN A 59 -23.36 1.51 -1.60
CA ASN A 59 -23.49 2.69 -2.47
C ASN A 59 -22.21 2.99 -3.28
N GLY A 60 -21.33 1.99 -3.42
CA GLY A 60 -20.01 2.15 -4.00
C GLY A 60 -18.99 2.83 -3.06
N PRO A 61 -17.69 2.73 -3.39
CA PRO A 61 -16.62 3.33 -2.58
C PRO A 61 -16.68 4.86 -2.64
N LYS A 62 -16.53 5.50 -1.48
CA LYS A 62 -16.51 6.96 -1.36
C LYS A 62 -15.14 7.51 -1.72
N SER A 63 -15.11 8.70 -2.32
CA SER A 63 -13.85 9.42 -2.51
C SER A 63 -13.30 9.90 -1.16
N ARG A 64 -12.01 9.61 -0.89
CA ARG A 64 -11.35 9.99 0.36
C ARG A 64 -10.12 10.85 0.10
N ALA A 65 -10.00 11.97 0.80
CA ALA A 65 -8.84 12.84 0.74
C ALA A 65 -7.69 12.33 1.62
N THR A 66 -8.01 11.62 2.71
CA THR A 66 -7.04 11.07 3.68
C THR A 66 -7.41 9.63 4.04
N PRO A 67 -6.41 8.76 4.29
CA PRO A 67 -6.66 7.37 4.67
C PRO A 67 -7.37 7.25 6.02
N LEU A 68 -6.98 8.06 7.01
CA LEU A 68 -7.62 8.16 8.32
C LEU A 68 -8.12 9.59 8.55
N PRO A 69 -9.17 9.78 9.38
CA PRO A 69 -9.58 11.10 9.83
C PRO A 69 -8.48 11.78 10.65
N GLU A 70 -8.43 13.10 10.58
CA GLU A 70 -7.54 13.91 11.43
C GLU A 70 -7.92 13.75 12.91
N GLY A 71 -6.91 13.63 13.77
CA GLY A 71 -7.11 13.50 15.21
C GLY A 71 -7.71 12.16 15.68
N LEU A 72 -7.85 11.19 14.79
CA LEU A 72 -8.36 9.86 15.15
C LEU A 72 -7.46 9.21 16.22
N LYS A 73 -8.07 8.80 17.32
CA LYS A 73 -7.47 7.93 18.31
C LYS A 73 -8.17 6.59 18.26
N LEU A 74 -7.44 5.54 17.98
CA LEU A 74 -7.91 4.17 18.05
C LEU A 74 -7.50 3.59 19.40
N GLU A 75 -8.48 3.33 20.26
CA GLU A 75 -8.27 2.70 21.55
C GLU A 75 -8.34 1.19 21.42
N ALA A 76 -7.78 0.48 22.39
CA ALA A 76 -7.90 -0.97 22.44
C ALA A 76 -9.38 -1.32 22.64
N PRO A 77 -9.95 -2.24 21.83
CA PRO A 77 -11.35 -2.61 21.95
C PRO A 77 -11.59 -3.42 23.23
N THR A 78 -12.78 -3.32 23.74
CA THR A 78 -13.31 -4.16 24.83
C THR A 78 -13.61 -5.57 24.32
N ASP A 79 -13.73 -6.55 25.23
CA ASP A 79 -14.07 -7.94 24.86
C ASP A 79 -15.40 -8.02 24.11
N ALA A 80 -16.40 -7.20 24.47
CA ALA A 80 -17.71 -7.13 23.80
C ALA A 80 -17.58 -6.62 22.35
N GLU A 81 -16.76 -5.58 22.12
CA GLU A 81 -16.51 -5.06 20.77
C GLU A 81 -15.72 -6.04 19.90
N ILE A 82 -14.84 -6.84 20.50
CA ILE A 82 -14.12 -7.91 19.80
C ILE A 82 -15.10 -8.99 19.36
N GLU A 83 -16.02 -9.40 20.25
CA GLU A 83 -17.03 -10.41 19.94
C GLU A 83 -17.98 -9.93 18.84
N GLU A 84 -18.44 -8.68 18.90
CA GLU A 84 -19.27 -8.06 17.85
C GLU A 84 -18.57 -8.05 16.49
N ALA A 85 -17.28 -7.73 16.48
CA ALA A 85 -16.48 -7.61 15.25
C ALA A 85 -15.85 -8.94 14.76
N ALA A 86 -16.05 -10.05 15.49
CA ALA A 86 -15.37 -11.32 15.22
C ALA A 86 -15.58 -11.89 13.81
N ALA A 87 -16.78 -11.66 13.25
CA ALA A 87 -17.14 -12.10 11.89
C ALA A 87 -16.58 -11.21 10.78
N LEU A 88 -16.06 -10.02 11.10
CA LEU A 88 -15.54 -9.08 10.09
C LEU A 88 -14.15 -9.54 9.59
N PRO A 89 -13.87 -9.51 8.30
CA PRO A 89 -12.61 -9.98 7.73
C PRO A 89 -11.47 -8.95 7.86
N PHE A 90 -11.25 -8.45 9.07
CA PHE A 90 -10.26 -7.38 9.32
C PHE A 90 -8.83 -7.80 8.96
N ARG A 91 -8.42 -9.03 9.34
CA ARG A 91 -7.07 -9.52 9.03
C ARG A 91 -6.83 -9.69 7.54
N GLU A 92 -7.85 -10.14 6.82
CA GLU A 92 -7.82 -10.26 5.37
C GLU A 92 -7.67 -8.89 4.70
N LEU A 93 -8.48 -7.91 5.14
CA LEU A 93 -8.42 -6.54 4.64
C LEU A 93 -7.04 -5.91 4.94
N MET A 94 -6.50 -6.12 6.14
CA MET A 94 -5.17 -5.63 6.49
C MET A 94 -4.06 -6.26 5.63
N GLY A 95 -4.19 -7.54 5.26
CA GLY A 95 -3.28 -8.19 4.31
C GLY A 95 -3.32 -7.54 2.93
N VAL A 96 -4.52 -7.25 2.42
CA VAL A 96 -4.72 -6.55 1.15
C VAL A 96 -4.14 -5.14 1.20
N LEU A 97 -4.35 -4.40 2.27
CA LEU A 97 -3.84 -3.02 2.41
C LEU A 97 -2.33 -2.94 2.60
N ASN A 98 -1.72 -3.93 3.26
CA ASN A 98 -0.29 -3.90 3.55
C ASN A 98 0.58 -4.08 2.30
N PHE A 99 0.12 -4.85 1.31
CA PHE A 99 0.90 -5.13 0.11
C PHE A 99 1.26 -3.86 -0.68
N PRO A 100 0.31 -2.98 -1.09
CA PRO A 100 0.66 -1.80 -1.86
C PRO A 100 1.48 -0.76 -1.07
N THR A 101 1.46 -0.77 0.26
CA THR A 101 2.28 0.13 1.08
C THR A 101 3.78 -0.15 0.99
N ALA A 102 4.16 -1.36 0.57
CA ALA A 102 5.55 -1.72 0.35
C ALA A 102 6.08 -1.27 -1.02
N PHE A 103 5.20 -0.94 -1.97
CA PHE A 103 5.56 -0.65 -3.35
C PHE A 103 5.19 0.77 -3.77
N THR A 104 3.92 1.05 -3.96
CA THR A 104 3.47 2.30 -4.61
C THR A 104 2.73 3.27 -3.71
N LYS A 105 2.23 2.82 -2.53
CA LYS A 105 1.38 3.60 -1.63
C LYS A 105 2.04 3.84 -0.27
N ILE A 106 3.21 4.46 -0.29
CA ILE A 106 4.00 4.74 0.92
C ILE A 106 3.23 5.63 1.90
N GLU A 107 2.37 6.53 1.40
CA GLU A 107 1.54 7.42 2.19
C GLU A 107 0.50 6.70 3.06
N LEU A 108 0.15 5.45 2.72
CA LEU A 108 -0.72 4.61 3.54
C LEU A 108 0.01 3.97 4.74
N LYS A 109 1.34 3.99 4.75
CA LYS A 109 2.14 3.23 5.73
C LYS A 109 1.79 3.55 7.17
N TYR A 110 1.58 4.82 7.50
CA TYR A 110 1.18 5.25 8.84
C TYR A 110 -0.19 4.65 9.22
N ALA A 111 -1.19 4.81 8.36
CA ALA A 111 -2.54 4.30 8.61
C ALA A 111 -2.55 2.78 8.83
N ILE A 112 -1.86 2.05 7.96
CA ILE A 112 -1.79 0.59 8.04
C ILE A 112 -0.99 0.14 9.26
N SER A 113 0.10 0.82 9.61
CA SER A 113 0.87 0.54 10.83
C SER A 113 0.02 0.73 12.09
N THR A 114 -0.76 1.81 12.17
CA THR A 114 -1.66 2.09 13.29
C THR A 114 -2.73 1.01 13.43
N LEU A 115 -3.41 0.66 12.35
CA LEU A 115 -4.44 -0.37 12.33
C LEU A 115 -3.88 -1.76 12.64
N SER A 116 -2.65 -2.06 12.22
CA SER A 116 -1.99 -3.35 12.46
C SER A 116 -1.73 -3.63 13.95
N GLN A 117 -1.71 -2.62 14.79
CA GLN A 117 -1.57 -2.79 16.25
C GLN A 117 -2.77 -3.54 16.86
N HIS A 118 -3.91 -3.52 16.17
CA HIS A 118 -5.16 -4.15 16.61
C HIS A 118 -5.42 -5.53 16.00
N LEU A 119 -4.44 -6.16 15.33
CA LEU A 119 -4.60 -7.49 14.70
C LEU A 119 -4.88 -8.63 15.69
N LYS A 120 -4.59 -8.46 16.96
CA LYS A 120 -4.89 -9.44 18.02
C LYS A 120 -6.35 -9.37 18.50
N GLY A 121 -6.94 -8.19 18.46
CA GLY A 121 -8.34 -7.92 18.79
C GLY A 121 -8.74 -6.59 18.17
N TRP A 122 -9.85 -6.57 17.44
CA TRP A 122 -10.38 -5.39 16.76
C TRP A 122 -11.86 -5.24 17.04
N GLY A 123 -12.34 -4.01 17.10
CA GLY A 123 -13.77 -3.67 17.09
C GLY A 123 -14.22 -3.20 15.71
N VAL A 124 -15.49 -2.94 15.55
CA VAL A 124 -16.12 -2.46 14.30
C VAL A 124 -15.44 -1.20 13.77
N ILE A 125 -15.06 -0.26 14.65
CA ILE A 125 -14.39 0.99 14.28
C ILE A 125 -13.05 0.74 13.57
N HIS A 126 -12.29 -0.26 13.97
CA HIS A 126 -11.01 -0.60 13.34
C HIS A 126 -11.23 -1.10 11.92
N PHE A 127 -12.26 -1.92 11.72
CA PHE A 127 -12.62 -2.41 10.39
C PHE A 127 -13.13 -1.28 9.49
N GLU A 128 -13.97 -0.38 9.99
CA GLU A 128 -14.42 0.80 9.25
C GLU A 128 -13.25 1.71 8.82
N MET A 129 -12.26 1.90 9.68
CA MET A 129 -11.05 2.68 9.35
C MET A 129 -10.17 1.97 8.32
N ALA A 130 -10.13 0.64 8.34
CA ALA A 130 -9.46 -0.14 7.30
C ALA A 130 -10.21 -0.04 5.96
N LEU A 131 -11.55 -0.13 5.95
CA LEU A 131 -12.35 0.11 4.75
C LEU A 131 -12.16 1.53 4.20
N ARG A 132 -12.11 2.54 5.07
CA ARG A 132 -11.80 3.91 4.66
C ARG A 132 -10.42 4.03 4.01
N SER A 133 -9.43 3.31 4.53
CA SER A 133 -8.09 3.28 3.95
C SER A 133 -8.09 2.59 2.58
N LEU A 134 -8.94 1.57 2.38
CA LEU A 134 -9.16 0.93 1.09
C LEU A 134 -9.80 1.91 0.08
N GLU A 135 -10.82 2.66 0.50
CA GLU A 135 -11.45 3.71 -0.31
C GLU A 135 -10.43 4.79 -0.73
N TYR A 136 -9.54 5.20 0.18
CA TYR A 136 -8.46 6.14 -0.14
C TYR A 136 -7.50 5.58 -1.20
N GLY A 137 -7.04 4.34 -1.01
CA GLY A 137 -6.18 3.67 -1.98
C GLY A 137 -6.81 3.60 -3.36
N TYR A 138 -8.10 3.23 -3.42
CA TYR A 138 -8.87 3.21 -4.66
C TYR A 138 -9.05 4.61 -5.28
N THR A 139 -9.39 5.62 -4.47
CA THR A 139 -9.53 7.01 -4.94
C THR A 139 -8.24 7.53 -5.58
N THR A 140 -7.10 7.13 -5.03
CA THR A 140 -5.77 7.58 -5.49
C THR A 140 -5.03 6.52 -6.33
N ARG A 141 -5.72 5.49 -6.85
CA ARG A 141 -5.11 4.33 -7.50
C ARG A 141 -4.22 4.65 -8.70
N SER A 142 -4.54 5.73 -9.40
CA SER A 142 -3.72 6.22 -10.52
C SER A 142 -2.44 6.95 -10.10
N ARG A 143 -2.29 7.26 -8.80
CA ARG A 143 -1.06 7.86 -8.28
C ARG A 143 -0.08 6.77 -7.94
N GLY A 144 1.11 6.85 -8.46
CA GLY A 144 2.19 5.90 -8.23
C GLY A 144 3.51 6.58 -7.89
N LEU A 145 4.58 5.81 -7.93
CA LEU A 145 5.94 6.32 -7.79
C LEU A 145 6.47 6.67 -9.16
N ILE A 146 7.06 7.85 -9.29
CA ILE A 146 7.69 8.31 -10.52
C ILE A 146 9.18 8.52 -10.27
N TYR A 147 9.99 7.76 -10.99
CA TYR A 147 11.43 7.93 -11.05
C TYR A 147 11.77 8.73 -12.31
N SER A 148 12.63 9.73 -12.18
CA SER A 148 13.00 10.61 -13.30
C SER A 148 14.52 10.80 -13.32
N ARG A 149 15.12 10.60 -14.50
CA ARG A 149 16.54 10.91 -14.70
C ARG A 149 16.80 12.40 -14.50
N GLY A 150 17.86 12.74 -13.77
CA GLY A 150 18.32 14.13 -13.62
C GLY A 150 17.58 14.97 -12.58
N ARG A 151 16.67 14.38 -11.78
CA ARG A 151 16.05 15.07 -10.62
C ARG A 151 16.84 14.91 -9.32
N ASP A 152 17.98 14.26 -9.38
CA ASP A 152 18.85 14.05 -8.23
C ASP A 152 19.52 15.36 -7.81
N LYS A 153 19.17 15.88 -6.63
CA LYS A 153 19.78 17.09 -6.07
C LYS A 153 21.25 16.89 -5.67
N PHE A 154 21.67 15.66 -5.46
CA PHE A 154 22.97 15.29 -4.90
C PHE A 154 23.91 14.64 -5.91
N GLY A 155 23.50 14.49 -7.17
CA GLY A 155 24.28 13.86 -8.24
C GLY A 155 23.95 12.38 -8.43
N ILE A 156 24.39 11.84 -9.55
CA ILE A 156 24.15 10.44 -9.94
C ILE A 156 24.93 9.53 -8.99
N ASN A 157 24.25 8.53 -8.43
CA ASN A 157 24.84 7.51 -7.54
C ASN A 157 25.32 8.02 -6.17
N VAL A 158 24.83 9.16 -5.70
CA VAL A 158 25.08 9.61 -4.31
C VAL A 158 23.94 9.13 -3.43
N PRO A 159 24.13 8.13 -2.55
CA PRO A 159 23.11 7.73 -1.61
C PRO A 159 22.92 8.81 -0.54
N TYR A 160 21.68 9.16 -0.28
CA TYR A 160 21.33 10.04 0.84
C TYR A 160 20.16 9.45 1.60
N ALA A 161 20.08 9.74 2.87
CA ALA A 161 19.01 9.27 3.73
C ALA A 161 18.49 10.43 4.58
N HIS A 162 17.18 10.43 4.80
CA HIS A 162 16.53 11.25 5.79
C HIS A 162 16.05 10.35 6.92
N SER A 163 16.30 10.74 8.16
CA SER A 163 15.76 10.06 9.33
C SER A 163 15.02 11.07 10.18
N ASP A 164 13.88 10.66 10.71
CA ASP A 164 13.12 11.40 11.70
C ASP A 164 12.86 10.50 12.89
N SER A 165 12.94 11.05 14.10
CA SER A 165 12.64 10.33 15.33
C SER A 165 11.65 11.15 16.15
N ASN A 166 10.48 10.60 16.40
CA ASN A 166 9.55 11.18 17.36
C ASN A 166 9.92 10.71 18.77
N PHE A 167 10.46 11.61 19.58
CA PHE A 167 10.85 11.35 20.96
C PHE A 167 9.67 11.40 21.95
N GLU A 168 8.46 11.70 21.50
CA GLU A 168 7.30 11.58 22.36
C GLU A 168 6.96 10.09 22.53
N PRO A 169 7.26 9.48 23.71
CA PRO A 169 6.79 8.12 23.95
C PRO A 169 5.27 8.17 23.92
N PRO A 170 4.59 7.35 23.10
CA PRO A 170 3.16 7.24 23.21
C PRO A 170 2.85 6.81 24.65
N LEU A 171 2.01 7.58 25.32
CA LEU A 171 1.57 7.39 26.71
C LEU A 171 0.97 5.98 27.01
N SER A 172 0.97 5.10 26.03
CA SER A 172 0.35 3.76 26.08
C SER A 172 1.29 2.59 25.74
N ARG A 173 2.58 2.79 25.51
CA ARG A 173 3.49 1.65 25.43
C ARG A 173 3.96 1.28 26.83
N GLY A 174 3.09 0.61 27.57
CA GLY A 174 3.54 -0.18 28.68
C GLY A 174 4.52 -1.24 28.18
N CYS A 175 5.82 -0.99 28.30
CA CYS A 175 6.80 -2.05 28.29
C CYS A 175 6.49 -2.94 29.51
N ARG A 176 5.98 -4.12 29.27
CA ARG A 176 6.01 -5.26 30.20
C ARG A 176 6.73 -6.39 29.53
#